data_7bc0f55f79ddc5a457136ab2ed9273f5
#
_entry.id   7bc0f55f79ddc5a457136ab2ed9273f5
#
_cell.length_a   1.000
_cell.length_b   1.000
_cell.length_c   1.000
_cell.angle_alpha   90.00
_cell.angle_beta   90.00
_cell.angle_gamma   90.00
#
_symmetry.space_group_name_H-M   'P 1'
#
loop_
_entity.id
_entity.type
_entity.pdbx_description
1 polymer ?
#
loop_
_entity_poly.entity_id
_entity_poly.type
_entity_poly.pdbx_seq_one_letter_code
_entity_poly.pdbx_strand_id
1 'polypeptide(L)'
;MSMPIRSIVIGTAGHIDHGKTALVRALTGVNTDRIPEEKRRGITIDLGFACMDAIAADGTPLRVSFVDVPGHKNFIRNMLAGAGCVDAVLLVISAEEGIKPQTEEHLFICTLLGVRRGLTVITKTDAVSATRLEAVYSESKEFLKGTFLEEVIVPVSARTGKGLEDLRRELLSLAMQPVDGYPDHLARLPIDRAFAMRGFGTVITGTLLSGSISVGETLSIEPGGRPVRVRGLQTHGHSEENVHSGSRVAINLAGIDASEVSRGQTIVPPDTLAAVSIIDVEASLLPGVRSLKHRAQVHFHAFTADMLATVSLYDYRPVEAGTRRLMRLRLHSPQILVPGDRFVLRQCSPAATIGGGVVVDAHPLPNLRKTKCLVWLEAVNGAQPAHQLLQRVARRGAAGITLSGLTAETGLNSGALLRLTGLLISQNRLVHIPGDLFVTAEVLRAAMESIANRLKTDATSSSLRRAALQNQTGLSKELFDFSIEKLAHERRLQLNGEFLSPFESNAQAIGRDQTALAAIADMYHAAGLATPQAAEVAATLKLSDAEMRRLMTLLLRDKILIRMGADALYIHQSALAHLRARISELRGQTLDVTRFKLLTGLSRKYAIPLLEYLDRERVTRKDGDQRLVI
;
A
#
# COMPACT_ATOMS: atom_id res chain seq x y z
N MET A 1 25.61 -27.89 13.55
CA MET A 1 24.79 -27.17 12.54
C MET A 1 25.67 -26.96 11.34
N SER A 2 25.33 -27.51 10.18
CA SER A 2 26.05 -27.21 8.93
C SER A 2 25.87 -25.72 8.59
N MET A 3 26.95 -25.03 8.27
CA MET A 3 26.86 -23.65 7.79
C MET A 3 25.96 -23.59 6.55
N PRO A 4 25.08 -22.59 6.42
CA PRO A 4 24.25 -22.45 5.22
C PRO A 4 25.14 -22.25 3.99
N ILE A 5 24.84 -22.98 2.93
CA ILE A 5 25.54 -22.85 1.65
C ILE A 5 25.22 -21.48 1.06
N ARG A 6 26.25 -20.69 0.79
CA ARG A 6 26.10 -19.41 0.11
C ARG A 6 26.08 -19.63 -1.40
N SER A 7 25.03 -19.18 -2.09
CA SER A 7 24.84 -19.37 -3.51
C SER A 7 24.95 -18.05 -4.28
N ILE A 8 25.54 -18.08 -5.48
CA ILE A 8 25.54 -17.00 -6.46
C ILE A 8 25.20 -17.55 -7.84
N VAL A 9 24.42 -16.80 -8.61
CA VAL A 9 24.07 -17.13 -10.00
C VAL A 9 24.85 -16.20 -10.94
N ILE A 10 25.69 -16.77 -11.80
CA ILE A 10 26.53 -16.05 -12.77
C ILE A 10 26.05 -16.35 -14.19
N GLY A 11 25.63 -15.32 -14.92
CA GLY A 11 25.32 -15.43 -16.34
C GLY A 11 26.54 -15.25 -17.22
N THR A 12 26.73 -16.09 -18.25
CA THR A 12 27.73 -15.80 -19.30
C THR A 12 27.20 -14.75 -20.27
N ALA A 13 28.07 -13.89 -20.80
CA ALA A 13 27.74 -12.89 -21.81
C ALA A 13 28.89 -12.82 -22.84
N GLY A 14 28.62 -12.35 -24.04
CA GLY A 14 29.63 -12.22 -25.10
C GLY A 14 29.21 -12.83 -26.43
N HIS A 15 30.03 -12.61 -27.46
CA HIS A 15 29.73 -13.02 -28.82
C HIS A 15 29.64 -14.56 -28.99
N ILE A 16 28.96 -15.01 -30.05
CA ILE A 16 29.01 -16.41 -30.47
C ILE A 16 30.48 -16.81 -30.69
N ASP A 17 30.83 -18.07 -30.48
CA ASP A 17 32.18 -18.64 -30.64
C ASP A 17 33.29 -18.02 -29.79
N HIS A 18 32.99 -17.11 -28.88
CA HIS A 18 33.94 -16.60 -27.89
C HIS A 18 34.27 -17.61 -26.78
N GLY A 19 33.72 -18.83 -26.83
CA GLY A 19 34.07 -19.93 -25.93
C GLY A 19 33.36 -19.93 -24.57
N LYS A 20 32.18 -19.33 -24.45
CA LYS A 20 31.38 -19.32 -23.22
C LYS A 20 31.15 -20.73 -22.68
N THR A 21 30.53 -21.60 -23.47
CA THR A 21 30.22 -23.00 -23.13
C THR A 21 31.51 -23.79 -22.81
N ALA A 22 32.59 -23.60 -23.58
CA ALA A 22 33.86 -24.26 -23.30
C ALA A 22 34.46 -23.79 -21.95
N LEU A 23 34.36 -22.52 -21.63
CA LEU A 23 34.82 -21.95 -20.36
C LEU A 23 34.02 -22.52 -19.18
N VAL A 24 32.68 -22.54 -19.25
CA VAL A 24 31.79 -23.13 -18.21
C VAL A 24 32.17 -24.61 -18.02
N ARG A 25 32.35 -25.36 -19.12
CA ARG A 25 32.78 -26.76 -19.05
C ARG A 25 34.14 -26.93 -18.38
N ALA A 26 35.11 -26.05 -18.68
CA ALA A 26 36.43 -26.13 -18.06
C ALA A 26 36.41 -25.82 -16.55
N LEU A 27 35.49 -24.96 -16.10
CA LEU A 27 35.30 -24.62 -14.69
C LEU A 27 34.57 -25.69 -13.91
N THR A 28 33.52 -26.30 -14.50
CA THR A 28 32.54 -27.14 -13.80
C THR A 28 32.64 -28.64 -14.15
N GLY A 29 33.30 -28.98 -15.27
CA GLY A 29 33.28 -30.35 -15.83
C GLY A 29 31.99 -30.70 -16.59
N VAL A 30 30.97 -29.85 -16.55
CA VAL A 30 29.63 -30.11 -17.13
C VAL A 30 29.52 -29.48 -18.51
N ASN A 31 29.11 -30.27 -19.50
CA ASN A 31 28.75 -29.72 -20.83
C ASN A 31 27.32 -29.17 -20.80
N THR A 32 27.16 -27.88 -21.01
CA THR A 32 25.86 -27.20 -20.99
C THR A 32 25.05 -27.38 -22.26
N ASP A 33 25.67 -27.76 -23.40
CA ASP A 33 24.98 -28.08 -24.64
C ASP A 33 24.32 -29.48 -24.56
N ARG A 34 23.00 -29.48 -24.34
CA ARG A 34 22.21 -30.72 -24.12
C ARG A 34 21.41 -31.12 -25.33
N ILE A 35 21.04 -30.18 -26.21
CA ILE A 35 20.21 -30.40 -27.37
C ILE A 35 21.09 -31.01 -28.49
N PRO A 36 20.64 -32.08 -29.19
CA PRO A 36 21.41 -32.69 -30.31
C PRO A 36 21.81 -31.67 -31.37
N GLU A 37 20.97 -30.67 -31.61
CA GLU A 37 21.23 -29.64 -32.59
C GLU A 37 22.34 -28.65 -32.13
N GLU A 38 22.48 -28.35 -30.86
CA GLU A 38 23.59 -27.57 -30.28
C GLU A 38 24.93 -28.28 -30.54
N LYS A 39 24.95 -29.60 -30.26
CA LYS A 39 26.14 -30.42 -30.46
C LYS A 39 26.51 -30.51 -31.94
N ARG A 40 25.52 -30.56 -32.85
CA ARG A 40 25.75 -30.63 -34.29
C ARG A 40 26.23 -29.32 -34.88
N ARG A 41 25.69 -28.19 -34.40
CA ARG A 41 26.01 -26.84 -34.90
C ARG A 41 27.15 -26.17 -34.15
N GLY A 42 27.52 -26.66 -32.98
CA GLY A 42 28.53 -26.06 -32.12
C GLY A 42 28.13 -24.72 -31.51
N ILE A 43 26.81 -24.46 -31.42
CA ILE A 43 26.24 -23.21 -30.90
C ILE A 43 25.18 -23.50 -29.84
N THR A 44 25.22 -22.76 -28.75
CA THR A 44 24.18 -22.80 -27.71
C THR A 44 22.89 -22.14 -28.20
N ILE A 45 21.78 -22.87 -28.14
CA ILE A 45 20.44 -22.42 -28.63
C ILE A 45 19.55 -22.05 -27.44
N ASP A 46 19.57 -22.88 -26.39
CA ASP A 46 18.78 -22.68 -25.17
C ASP A 46 19.69 -22.44 -23.96
N LEU A 47 19.12 -22.09 -22.84
CA LEU A 47 19.87 -21.85 -21.61
C LEU A 47 20.55 -23.14 -21.12
N GLY A 48 21.87 -23.08 -20.95
CA GLY A 48 22.66 -24.13 -20.32
C GLY A 48 22.84 -23.84 -18.83
N PHE A 49 22.92 -24.90 -18.02
CA PHE A 49 23.08 -24.76 -16.57
C PHE A 49 24.15 -25.70 -16.05
N ALA A 50 25.06 -25.16 -15.25
CA ALA A 50 26.11 -25.89 -14.58
C ALA A 50 26.36 -25.29 -13.19
N CYS A 51 26.98 -26.01 -12.29
CA CYS A 51 27.40 -25.48 -10.99
C CYS A 51 28.79 -25.95 -10.60
N MET A 52 29.42 -25.19 -9.73
CA MET A 52 30.68 -25.49 -9.09
C MET A 52 30.53 -25.27 -7.59
N ASP A 53 30.78 -26.30 -6.82
CA ASP A 53 30.83 -26.20 -5.36
C ASP A 53 32.28 -25.94 -4.93
N ALA A 54 32.47 -25.07 -3.95
CA ALA A 54 33.76 -24.69 -3.42
C ALA A 54 33.63 -24.36 -1.92
N ILE A 55 34.80 -24.23 -1.27
CA ILE A 55 34.88 -23.77 0.10
C ILE A 55 35.71 -22.49 0.10
N ALA A 56 35.16 -21.42 0.67
CA ALA A 56 35.88 -20.17 0.83
C ALA A 56 37.04 -20.29 1.82
N ALA A 57 37.96 -19.33 1.82
CA ALA A 57 39.11 -19.34 2.73
C ALA A 57 38.74 -19.33 4.22
N ASP A 58 37.56 -18.82 4.56
CA ASP A 58 37.00 -18.79 5.91
C ASP A 58 36.23 -20.08 6.29
N GLY A 59 36.19 -21.08 5.40
CA GLY A 59 35.48 -22.35 5.59
C GLY A 59 33.99 -22.28 5.16
N THR A 60 33.48 -21.17 4.64
CA THR A 60 32.10 -21.04 4.19
C THR A 60 31.89 -21.90 2.93
N PRO A 61 30.89 -22.79 2.90
CA PRO A 61 30.55 -23.52 1.69
C PRO A 61 29.89 -22.59 0.67
N LEU A 62 30.44 -22.57 -0.55
CA LEU A 62 30.01 -21.73 -1.65
C LEU A 62 29.49 -22.59 -2.80
N ARG A 63 28.42 -22.10 -3.46
CA ARG A 63 27.91 -22.67 -4.71
C ARG A 63 27.82 -21.60 -5.77
N VAL A 64 28.58 -21.77 -6.83
CA VAL A 64 28.57 -20.90 -8.00
C VAL A 64 27.79 -21.58 -9.12
N SER A 65 26.62 -21.06 -9.41
CA SER A 65 25.73 -21.55 -10.47
C SER A 65 25.94 -20.75 -11.75
N PHE A 66 26.18 -21.41 -12.86
CA PHE A 66 26.35 -20.77 -14.16
C PHE A 66 25.07 -20.91 -14.99
N VAL A 67 24.65 -19.81 -15.58
CA VAL A 67 23.63 -19.74 -16.63
C VAL A 67 24.35 -19.44 -17.93
N ASP A 68 24.59 -20.47 -18.73
CA ASP A 68 25.24 -20.33 -20.02
C ASP A 68 24.23 -19.87 -21.08
N VAL A 69 24.38 -18.62 -21.52
CA VAL A 69 23.42 -17.99 -22.41
C VAL A 69 23.84 -18.07 -23.86
N PRO A 70 22.87 -18.23 -24.81
CA PRO A 70 23.16 -18.20 -26.23
C PRO A 70 23.82 -16.89 -26.66
N GLY A 71 24.91 -16.98 -27.46
CA GLY A 71 25.60 -15.82 -28.00
C GLY A 71 24.98 -15.24 -29.28
N HIS A 72 24.09 -15.97 -29.94
CA HIS A 72 23.58 -15.56 -31.25
C HIS A 72 22.38 -14.61 -31.16
N LYS A 73 22.36 -13.54 -31.97
CA LYS A 73 21.32 -12.51 -32.01
C LYS A 73 19.87 -13.07 -32.10
N ASN A 74 19.69 -14.22 -32.74
CA ASN A 74 18.38 -14.86 -32.85
C ASN A 74 17.88 -15.47 -31.52
N PHE A 75 18.79 -15.69 -30.57
CA PHE A 75 18.48 -16.33 -29.28
C PHE A 75 18.56 -15.36 -28.10
N ILE A 76 18.65 -14.04 -28.36
CA ILE A 76 18.65 -13.00 -27.31
C ILE A 76 17.44 -13.14 -26.38
N ARG A 77 16.30 -13.59 -26.89
CA ARG A 77 15.11 -13.90 -26.07
C ARG A 77 15.39 -14.93 -24.97
N ASN A 78 16.17 -15.97 -25.28
CA ASN A 78 16.57 -16.97 -24.30
C ASN A 78 17.65 -16.39 -23.36
N MET A 79 18.56 -15.60 -23.89
CA MET A 79 19.53 -14.86 -23.08
C MET A 79 18.86 -13.96 -22.06
N LEU A 80 17.87 -13.14 -22.47
CA LEU A 80 17.14 -12.24 -21.57
C LEU A 80 16.45 -12.97 -20.43
N ALA A 81 15.89 -14.14 -20.70
CA ALA A 81 15.26 -14.96 -19.66
C ALA A 81 16.27 -15.52 -18.64
N GLY A 82 17.50 -15.81 -19.07
CA GLY A 82 18.58 -16.20 -18.17
C GLY A 82 19.19 -15.01 -17.44
N ALA A 83 19.48 -13.92 -18.14
CA ALA A 83 20.16 -12.75 -17.61
C ALA A 83 19.31 -11.96 -16.58
N GLY A 84 17.98 -12.03 -16.66
CA GLY A 84 17.08 -11.37 -15.70
C GLY A 84 17.09 -11.96 -14.28
N CYS A 85 17.80 -13.09 -14.08
CA CYS A 85 17.84 -13.82 -12.82
C CYS A 85 19.27 -14.09 -12.34
N VAL A 86 20.26 -13.29 -12.77
CA VAL A 86 21.66 -13.47 -12.38
C VAL A 86 22.12 -12.40 -11.42
N ASP A 87 23.00 -12.78 -10.50
CA ASP A 87 23.61 -11.89 -9.52
C ASP A 87 24.85 -11.19 -10.07
N ALA A 88 25.54 -11.86 -11.01
CA ALA A 88 26.75 -11.37 -11.61
C ALA A 88 26.88 -11.85 -13.07
N VAL A 89 27.74 -11.21 -13.85
CA VAL A 89 28.00 -11.58 -15.24
C VAL A 89 29.47 -11.95 -15.46
N LEU A 90 29.68 -12.95 -16.29
CA LEU A 90 30.99 -13.32 -16.85
C LEU A 90 31.00 -12.92 -18.31
N LEU A 91 31.59 -11.76 -18.61
CA LEU A 91 31.71 -11.25 -20.00
C LEU A 91 32.90 -11.93 -20.68
N VAL A 92 32.61 -12.66 -21.75
CA VAL A 92 33.60 -13.49 -22.45
C VAL A 92 33.98 -12.83 -23.78
N ILE A 93 35.27 -12.54 -23.96
CA ILE A 93 35.87 -11.95 -25.17
C ILE A 93 36.92 -12.93 -25.69
N SER A 94 36.94 -13.20 -26.99
CA SER A 94 37.97 -14.05 -27.60
C SER A 94 39.22 -13.23 -27.89
N ALA A 95 40.41 -13.74 -27.54
CA ALA A 95 41.68 -13.13 -27.89
C ALA A 95 41.92 -13.07 -29.41
N GLU A 96 41.30 -13.99 -30.17
CA GLU A 96 41.40 -14.00 -31.62
C GLU A 96 40.66 -12.82 -32.26
N GLU A 97 39.42 -12.61 -31.80
CA GLU A 97 38.44 -11.73 -32.43
C GLU A 97 38.32 -10.34 -31.79
N GLY A 98 38.59 -10.23 -30.48
CA GLY A 98 38.41 -9.00 -29.72
C GLY A 98 36.92 -8.68 -29.45
N ILE A 99 36.62 -7.41 -29.29
CA ILE A 99 35.26 -6.93 -29.01
C ILE A 99 34.40 -6.99 -30.27
N LYS A 100 33.18 -7.45 -30.14
CA LYS A 100 32.19 -7.57 -31.21
C LYS A 100 30.91 -6.81 -30.86
N PRO A 101 30.08 -6.43 -31.84
CA PRO A 101 28.79 -5.75 -31.57
C PRO A 101 27.87 -6.49 -30.61
N GLN A 102 27.90 -7.83 -30.61
CA GLN A 102 27.11 -8.63 -29.64
C GLN A 102 27.70 -8.55 -28.23
N THR A 103 29.00 -8.38 -28.08
CA THR A 103 29.63 -8.15 -26.77
C THR A 103 29.12 -6.84 -26.16
N GLU A 104 29.03 -5.79 -26.98
CA GLU A 104 28.47 -4.49 -26.59
C GLU A 104 26.98 -4.64 -26.23
N GLU A 105 26.14 -5.28 -27.08
CA GLU A 105 24.74 -5.49 -26.83
C GLU A 105 24.51 -6.26 -25.54
N HIS A 106 25.27 -7.32 -25.25
CA HIS A 106 25.18 -8.11 -24.04
C HIS A 106 25.54 -7.31 -22.79
N LEU A 107 26.58 -6.49 -22.84
CA LEU A 107 26.97 -5.58 -21.76
C LEU A 107 25.85 -4.57 -21.48
N PHE A 108 25.27 -3.96 -22.51
CA PHE A 108 24.13 -3.05 -22.37
C PHE A 108 22.93 -3.74 -21.74
N ILE A 109 22.58 -4.95 -22.17
CA ILE A 109 21.49 -5.72 -21.58
C ILE A 109 21.75 -5.98 -20.10
N CYS A 110 22.95 -6.43 -19.71
CA CYS A 110 23.31 -6.64 -18.31
C CYS A 110 23.17 -5.35 -17.48
N THR A 111 23.62 -4.21 -18.02
CA THR A 111 23.47 -2.91 -17.39
C THR A 111 21.99 -2.51 -17.22
N LEU A 112 21.15 -2.68 -18.25
CA LEU A 112 19.71 -2.41 -18.19
C LEU A 112 19.01 -3.30 -17.17
N LEU A 113 19.40 -4.58 -17.07
CA LEU A 113 18.90 -5.52 -16.07
C LEU A 113 19.44 -5.25 -14.65
N GLY A 114 20.32 -4.25 -14.50
CA GLY A 114 20.84 -3.82 -13.20
C GLY A 114 21.88 -4.73 -12.60
N VAL A 115 22.53 -5.57 -13.40
CA VAL A 115 23.70 -6.32 -12.97
C VAL A 115 24.82 -5.32 -12.68
N ARG A 116 25.39 -5.39 -11.48
CA ARG A 116 26.41 -4.45 -11.00
C ARG A 116 27.72 -5.12 -10.64
N ARG A 117 27.82 -6.42 -10.86
CA ARG A 117 28.98 -7.24 -10.50
C ARG A 117 29.31 -8.19 -11.62
N GLY A 118 30.57 -8.50 -11.73
CA GLY A 118 31.01 -9.47 -12.74
C GLY A 118 32.50 -9.42 -12.98
N LEU A 119 32.92 -10.23 -13.93
CA LEU A 119 34.29 -10.36 -14.36
C LEU A 119 34.34 -10.37 -15.88
N THR A 120 35.42 -9.90 -16.45
CA THR A 120 35.71 -10.06 -17.89
C THR A 120 36.76 -11.15 -18.08
N VAL A 121 36.52 -12.04 -19.05
CA VAL A 121 37.44 -13.12 -19.36
C VAL A 121 37.84 -13.05 -20.82
N ILE A 122 39.16 -13.00 -21.06
CA ILE A 122 39.72 -13.10 -22.42
C ILE A 122 40.06 -14.57 -22.65
N THR A 123 39.33 -15.23 -23.53
CA THR A 123 39.48 -16.66 -23.85
C THR A 123 40.39 -16.91 -25.03
N LYS A 124 40.71 -18.19 -25.31
CA LYS A 124 41.52 -18.64 -26.44
C LYS A 124 42.94 -18.02 -26.47
N THR A 125 43.49 -17.77 -25.28
CA THR A 125 44.84 -17.16 -25.16
C THR A 125 45.96 -18.03 -25.74
N ASP A 126 45.71 -19.32 -25.93
CA ASP A 126 46.61 -20.30 -26.53
C ASP A 126 46.64 -20.23 -28.08
N ALA A 127 45.66 -19.55 -28.70
CA ALA A 127 45.54 -19.46 -30.14
C ALA A 127 46.17 -18.19 -30.75
N VAL A 128 46.70 -17.27 -29.90
CA VAL A 128 47.23 -15.99 -30.34
C VAL A 128 48.66 -15.73 -29.81
N SER A 129 49.36 -14.81 -30.44
CA SER A 129 50.66 -14.30 -29.95
C SER A 129 50.49 -13.43 -28.70
N ALA A 130 51.52 -13.29 -27.88
CA ALA A 130 51.54 -12.39 -26.73
C ALA A 130 51.17 -10.94 -27.09
N THR A 131 51.67 -10.44 -28.22
CA THR A 131 51.36 -9.10 -28.72
C THR A 131 49.89 -8.92 -29.05
N ARG A 132 49.23 -9.93 -29.65
CA ARG A 132 47.78 -9.88 -29.92
C ARG A 132 46.99 -9.91 -28.65
N LEU A 133 47.38 -10.75 -27.69
CA LEU A 133 46.72 -10.82 -26.38
C LEU A 133 46.77 -9.47 -25.65
N GLU A 134 47.94 -8.81 -25.66
CA GLU A 134 48.14 -7.49 -25.06
C GLU A 134 47.28 -6.40 -25.72
N ALA A 135 47.19 -6.44 -27.06
CA ALA A 135 46.33 -5.53 -27.80
C ALA A 135 44.83 -5.71 -27.41
N VAL A 136 44.32 -6.96 -27.38
CA VAL A 136 42.92 -7.24 -26.99
C VAL A 136 42.67 -6.92 -25.51
N TYR A 137 43.68 -7.13 -24.65
CA TYR A 137 43.58 -6.74 -23.23
C TYR A 137 43.43 -5.22 -23.08
N SER A 138 44.26 -4.44 -23.77
CA SER A 138 44.19 -2.98 -23.74
C SER A 138 42.90 -2.43 -24.36
N GLU A 139 42.46 -3.00 -25.50
CA GLU A 139 41.15 -2.69 -26.11
C GLU A 139 40.00 -2.98 -25.18
N SER A 140 40.01 -4.14 -24.50
CA SER A 140 38.97 -4.53 -23.53
C SER A 140 38.95 -3.59 -22.33
N LYS A 141 40.11 -3.20 -21.80
CA LYS A 141 40.22 -2.27 -20.67
C LYS A 141 39.64 -0.89 -21.02
N GLU A 142 39.90 -0.35 -22.20
CA GLU A 142 39.33 0.94 -22.62
C GLU A 142 37.82 0.84 -22.87
N PHE A 143 37.37 -0.26 -23.48
CA PHE A 143 35.92 -0.52 -23.69
C PHE A 143 35.11 -0.62 -22.40
N LEU A 144 35.68 -1.23 -21.35
CA LEU A 144 35.03 -1.48 -20.08
C LEU A 144 35.11 -0.28 -19.12
N LYS A 145 35.87 0.74 -19.46
CA LYS A 145 36.06 1.92 -18.61
C LYS A 145 34.76 2.60 -18.23
N GLY A 146 34.58 2.85 -16.94
CA GLY A 146 33.36 3.40 -16.38
C GLY A 146 32.18 2.41 -16.30
N THR A 147 32.41 1.13 -16.61
CA THR A 147 31.43 0.06 -16.41
C THR A 147 31.70 -0.71 -15.11
N PHE A 148 30.74 -1.50 -14.67
CA PHE A 148 30.90 -2.38 -13.49
C PHE A 148 31.85 -3.58 -13.73
N LEU A 149 32.41 -3.73 -14.95
CA LEU A 149 33.35 -4.78 -15.33
C LEU A 149 34.79 -4.25 -15.53
N GLU A 150 35.04 -2.99 -15.19
CA GLU A 150 36.34 -2.34 -15.44
C GLU A 150 37.51 -2.97 -14.66
N GLU A 151 37.23 -3.48 -13.44
CA GLU A 151 38.28 -3.80 -12.47
C GLU A 151 39.03 -5.10 -12.77
N VAL A 152 38.33 -6.15 -13.21
CA VAL A 152 38.89 -7.51 -13.27
C VAL A 152 38.76 -8.09 -14.67
N ILE A 153 39.92 -8.26 -15.35
CA ILE A 153 40.04 -8.93 -16.64
C ILE A 153 41.02 -10.09 -16.51
N VAL A 154 40.54 -11.34 -16.72
CA VAL A 154 41.35 -12.55 -16.57
C VAL A 154 41.57 -13.23 -17.93
N PRO A 155 42.81 -13.31 -18.40
CA PRO A 155 43.16 -14.09 -19.61
C PRO A 155 43.17 -15.60 -19.29
N VAL A 156 42.46 -16.41 -20.10
CA VAL A 156 42.37 -17.86 -19.89
C VAL A 156 42.47 -18.64 -21.22
N SER A 157 42.88 -19.89 -21.11
CA SER A 157 42.69 -20.91 -22.14
C SER A 157 41.93 -22.09 -21.54
N ALA A 158 40.69 -22.29 -21.98
CA ALA A 158 39.89 -23.45 -21.59
C ALA A 158 40.50 -24.78 -22.09
N ARG A 159 41.32 -24.72 -23.15
CA ARG A 159 41.99 -25.88 -23.75
C ARG A 159 43.20 -26.33 -22.95
N THR A 160 44.06 -25.42 -22.53
CA THR A 160 45.32 -25.72 -21.82
C THR A 160 45.20 -25.64 -20.31
N GLY A 161 44.14 -25.06 -19.80
CA GLY A 161 43.95 -24.80 -18.36
C GLY A 161 44.63 -23.53 -17.85
N LYS A 162 45.41 -22.83 -18.68
CA LYS A 162 46.11 -21.62 -18.25
C LYS A 162 45.13 -20.54 -17.80
N GLY A 163 45.36 -19.95 -16.63
CA GLY A 163 44.53 -18.86 -16.06
C GLY A 163 43.22 -19.32 -15.40
N LEU A 164 42.86 -20.61 -15.46
CA LEU A 164 41.61 -21.09 -14.86
C LEU A 164 41.63 -21.00 -13.33
N GLU A 165 42.76 -21.21 -12.68
CA GLU A 165 42.87 -21.10 -11.21
C GLU A 165 42.73 -19.63 -10.74
N ASP A 166 43.29 -18.69 -11.52
CA ASP A 166 43.13 -17.26 -11.24
C ASP A 166 41.64 -16.87 -11.39
N LEU A 167 41.00 -17.34 -12.46
CA LEU A 167 39.57 -17.13 -12.67
C LEU A 167 38.71 -17.74 -11.54
N ARG A 168 39.04 -18.95 -11.09
CA ARG A 168 38.34 -19.56 -9.95
C ARG A 168 38.44 -18.71 -8.70
N ARG A 169 39.64 -18.19 -8.40
CA ARG A 169 39.87 -17.32 -7.24
C ARG A 169 39.03 -16.06 -7.31
N GLU A 170 38.98 -15.40 -8.49
CA GLU A 170 38.15 -14.20 -8.68
C GLU A 170 36.65 -14.51 -8.57
N LEU A 171 36.17 -15.64 -9.11
CA LEU A 171 34.78 -16.09 -8.97
C LEU A 171 34.40 -16.36 -7.53
N LEU A 172 35.29 -16.96 -6.73
CA LEU A 172 35.05 -17.18 -5.30
C LEU A 172 35.05 -15.86 -4.52
N SER A 173 35.94 -14.93 -4.84
CA SER A 173 35.95 -13.58 -4.27
C SER A 173 34.62 -12.86 -4.58
N LEU A 174 34.13 -12.95 -5.81
CA LEU A 174 32.85 -12.39 -6.22
C LEU A 174 31.67 -13.03 -5.45
N ALA A 175 31.71 -14.33 -5.22
CA ALA A 175 30.68 -15.06 -4.47
C ALA A 175 30.63 -14.70 -2.98
N MET A 176 31.74 -14.23 -2.42
CA MET A 176 31.80 -13.77 -1.02
C MET A 176 31.24 -12.36 -0.82
N GLN A 177 31.09 -11.58 -1.87
CA GLN A 177 30.48 -10.26 -1.76
C GLN A 177 28.99 -10.40 -1.42
N PRO A 178 28.40 -9.47 -0.64
CA PRO A 178 26.96 -9.49 -0.34
C PRO A 178 26.14 -9.48 -1.65
N VAL A 179 25.22 -10.41 -1.78
CA VAL A 179 24.23 -10.37 -2.88
C VAL A 179 23.13 -9.42 -2.46
N ASP A 180 22.79 -8.47 -3.31
CA ASP A 180 21.62 -7.61 -3.16
C ASP A 180 20.37 -8.47 -3.41
N GLY A 181 20.06 -9.38 -2.48
CA GLY A 181 18.81 -10.14 -2.51
C GLY A 181 17.64 -9.28 -2.08
N TYR A 182 16.44 -9.76 -2.36
CA TYR A 182 15.19 -9.16 -1.89
C TYR A 182 14.60 -9.99 -0.72
N PRO A 183 15.27 -10.07 0.47
CA PRO A 183 14.81 -10.90 1.58
C PRO A 183 13.48 -10.43 2.16
N ASP A 184 13.18 -9.17 1.96
CA ASP A 184 11.96 -8.50 2.44
C ASP A 184 10.76 -8.66 1.50
N HIS A 185 10.92 -9.34 0.36
CA HIS A 185 9.85 -9.56 -0.60
C HIS A 185 9.23 -10.95 -0.46
N LEU A 186 8.01 -11.08 -0.99
CA LEU A 186 7.33 -12.37 -1.13
C LEU A 186 8.11 -13.31 -2.06
N ALA A 187 7.91 -14.60 -1.90
CA ALA A 187 8.48 -15.58 -2.81
C ALA A 187 7.97 -15.37 -4.23
N ARG A 188 8.90 -15.23 -5.19
CA ARG A 188 8.59 -15.11 -6.63
C ARG A 188 9.56 -15.95 -7.44
N LEU A 189 9.04 -16.90 -8.19
CA LEU A 189 9.82 -17.75 -9.08
C LEU A 189 9.25 -17.70 -10.49
N PRO A 190 9.84 -16.90 -11.41
CA PRO A 190 9.51 -16.94 -12.83
C PRO A 190 9.86 -18.31 -13.44
N ILE A 191 8.89 -18.92 -14.10
CA ILE A 191 9.04 -20.24 -14.71
C ILE A 191 9.77 -20.11 -16.03
N ASP A 192 10.89 -20.81 -16.18
CA ASP A 192 11.63 -20.90 -17.44
C ASP A 192 11.32 -22.17 -18.23
N ARG A 193 11.02 -23.28 -17.55
CA ARG A 193 10.63 -24.55 -18.17
C ARG A 193 9.57 -25.26 -17.33
N ALA A 194 8.70 -26.02 -18.02
CA ALA A 194 7.78 -26.97 -17.42
C ALA A 194 7.83 -28.26 -18.24
N PHE A 195 7.88 -29.40 -17.57
CA PHE A 195 7.91 -30.71 -18.21
C PHE A 195 7.32 -31.80 -17.31
N ALA A 196 6.79 -32.85 -17.93
CA ALA A 196 6.35 -34.04 -17.20
C ALA A 196 7.54 -34.99 -17.00
N MET A 197 7.75 -35.43 -15.76
CA MET A 197 8.80 -36.38 -15.41
C MET A 197 8.16 -37.69 -14.96
N ARG A 198 8.55 -38.80 -15.63
CA ARG A 198 7.97 -40.12 -15.34
C ARG A 198 8.17 -40.49 -13.86
N GLY A 199 7.09 -40.81 -13.16
CA GLY A 199 7.08 -41.13 -11.74
C GLY A 199 7.02 -39.95 -10.77
N PHE A 200 7.29 -38.73 -11.24
CA PHE A 200 7.28 -37.51 -10.42
C PHE A 200 6.12 -36.56 -10.76
N GLY A 201 5.58 -36.64 -11.97
CA GLY A 201 4.53 -35.74 -12.45
C GLY A 201 5.11 -34.44 -13.04
N THR A 202 4.43 -33.33 -12.82
CA THR A 202 4.83 -32.02 -13.37
C THR A 202 5.98 -31.41 -12.56
N VAL A 203 7.05 -31.10 -13.26
CA VAL A 203 8.22 -30.41 -12.73
C VAL A 203 8.38 -29.08 -13.47
N ILE A 204 8.54 -28.01 -12.73
CA ILE A 204 8.93 -26.71 -13.26
C ILE A 204 10.33 -26.35 -12.83
N THR A 205 11.00 -25.48 -13.58
CA THR A 205 12.27 -24.89 -13.20
C THR A 205 12.23 -23.36 -13.28
N GLY A 206 13.01 -22.71 -12.42
CA GLY A 206 13.15 -21.27 -12.39
C GLY A 206 14.22 -20.84 -11.40
N THR A 207 14.52 -19.56 -11.36
CA THR A 207 15.35 -18.96 -10.32
C THR A 207 14.45 -18.22 -9.33
N LEU A 208 14.56 -18.53 -8.05
CA LEU A 208 13.81 -17.86 -6.99
C LEU A 208 14.38 -16.45 -6.79
N LEU A 209 13.62 -15.43 -7.22
CA LEU A 209 14.05 -14.02 -7.18
C LEU A 209 14.05 -13.46 -5.76
N SER A 210 13.05 -13.84 -4.97
CA SER A 210 12.80 -13.30 -3.64
C SER A 210 12.12 -14.31 -2.75
N GLY A 211 12.21 -14.12 -1.42
CA GLY A 211 11.56 -14.96 -0.42
C GLY A 211 12.15 -16.35 -0.30
N SER A 212 11.33 -17.29 0.16
CA SER A 212 11.66 -18.71 0.32
C SER A 212 10.47 -19.58 -0.04
N ILE A 213 10.73 -20.82 -0.43
CA ILE A 213 9.70 -21.84 -0.73
C ILE A 213 10.06 -23.12 0.01
N SER A 214 9.04 -23.74 0.63
CA SER A 214 9.18 -24.99 1.41
C SER A 214 8.37 -26.14 0.79
N VAL A 215 8.83 -27.36 1.05
CA VAL A 215 8.07 -28.57 0.68
C VAL A 215 6.74 -28.58 1.45
N GLY A 216 5.66 -28.95 0.77
CA GLY A 216 4.30 -29.00 1.32
C GLY A 216 3.53 -27.67 1.23
N GLU A 217 4.20 -26.57 0.89
CA GLU A 217 3.60 -25.25 0.75
C GLU A 217 2.60 -25.23 -0.43
N THR A 218 1.52 -24.45 -0.26
CA THR A 218 0.58 -24.16 -1.34
C THR A 218 0.93 -22.81 -1.95
N LEU A 219 1.12 -22.78 -3.27
CA LEU A 219 1.48 -21.60 -4.05
C LEU A 219 0.47 -21.40 -5.18
N SER A 220 0.55 -20.25 -5.87
CA SER A 220 -0.26 -19.94 -7.06
C SER A 220 0.62 -19.76 -8.28
N ILE A 221 0.16 -20.27 -9.43
CA ILE A 221 0.77 -19.96 -10.74
C ILE A 221 0.01 -18.80 -11.36
N GLU A 222 0.73 -17.68 -11.54
CA GLU A 222 0.18 -16.46 -12.11
C GLU A 222 0.84 -16.09 -13.46
N PRO A 223 0.12 -15.50 -14.43
CA PRO A 223 -1.32 -15.28 -14.40
C PRO A 223 -2.10 -16.58 -14.53
N GLY A 224 -3.29 -16.61 -13.92
CA GLY A 224 -4.21 -17.76 -13.99
C GLY A 224 -4.80 -18.15 -12.64
N GLY A 225 -4.18 -17.75 -11.52
CA GLY A 225 -4.71 -18.00 -10.18
C GLY A 225 -4.79 -19.48 -9.81
N ARG A 226 -3.92 -20.35 -10.41
CA ARG A 226 -4.00 -21.79 -10.18
C ARG A 226 -3.24 -22.20 -8.91
N PRO A 227 -3.93 -22.70 -7.89
CA PRO A 227 -3.27 -23.20 -6.71
C PRO A 227 -2.55 -24.52 -7.02
N VAL A 228 -1.31 -24.63 -6.56
CA VAL A 228 -0.46 -25.81 -6.70
C VAL A 228 0.23 -26.12 -5.38
N ARG A 229 0.46 -27.39 -5.10
CA ARG A 229 1.19 -27.81 -3.91
C ARG A 229 2.58 -28.28 -4.26
N VAL A 230 3.57 -27.81 -3.54
CA VAL A 230 4.97 -28.22 -3.64
C VAL A 230 5.12 -29.64 -3.06
N ARG A 231 5.45 -30.63 -3.89
CA ARG A 231 5.73 -32.01 -3.47
C ARG A 231 7.19 -32.23 -3.13
N GLY A 232 8.08 -31.49 -3.76
CA GLY A 232 9.51 -31.60 -3.56
C GLY A 232 10.24 -30.47 -4.25
N LEU A 233 11.40 -30.16 -3.72
CA LEU A 233 12.33 -29.13 -4.18
C LEU A 233 13.66 -29.77 -4.50
N GLN A 234 14.31 -29.34 -5.56
CA GLN A 234 15.66 -29.77 -5.89
C GLN A 234 16.49 -28.57 -6.35
N THR A 235 17.71 -28.48 -5.84
CA THR A 235 18.74 -27.57 -6.31
C THR A 235 19.94 -28.38 -6.79
N HIS A 236 20.29 -28.23 -8.10
CA HIS A 236 21.42 -28.96 -8.70
C HIS A 236 21.39 -30.49 -8.53
N GLY A 237 20.18 -31.08 -8.52
CA GLY A 237 19.98 -32.53 -8.36
C GLY A 237 19.93 -33.03 -6.92
N HIS A 238 20.11 -32.19 -5.92
CA HIS A 238 19.94 -32.49 -4.51
C HIS A 238 18.57 -32.10 -4.02
N SER A 239 17.93 -32.97 -3.24
CA SER A 239 16.64 -32.68 -2.62
C SER A 239 16.82 -31.71 -1.46
N GLU A 240 15.92 -30.71 -1.37
CA GLU A 240 15.93 -29.67 -0.32
C GLU A 240 14.53 -29.58 0.30
N GLU A 241 14.48 -29.34 1.60
CA GLU A 241 13.21 -29.06 2.30
C GLU A 241 12.76 -27.60 2.15
N ASN A 242 13.74 -26.69 1.99
CA ASN A 242 13.51 -25.25 1.86
C ASN A 242 14.54 -24.63 0.92
N VAL A 243 14.12 -23.70 0.09
CA VAL A 243 14.99 -22.96 -0.83
C VAL A 243 14.81 -21.47 -0.66
N HIS A 244 15.88 -20.72 -0.83
CA HIS A 244 15.92 -19.27 -0.65
C HIS A 244 16.23 -18.54 -1.97
N SER A 245 15.95 -17.24 -1.98
CA SER A 245 16.27 -16.35 -3.11
C SER A 245 17.71 -16.49 -3.59
N GLY A 246 17.93 -16.31 -4.89
CA GLY A 246 19.22 -16.54 -5.55
C GLY A 246 19.47 -18.01 -5.91
N SER A 247 18.57 -18.94 -5.57
CA SER A 247 18.71 -20.36 -5.92
C SER A 247 17.98 -20.70 -7.20
N ARG A 248 18.63 -21.48 -8.06
CA ARG A 248 17.96 -22.15 -9.17
C ARG A 248 17.32 -23.43 -8.70
N VAL A 249 16.01 -23.54 -8.89
CA VAL A 249 15.19 -24.59 -8.27
C VAL A 249 14.40 -25.36 -9.31
N ALA A 250 14.33 -26.68 -9.17
CA ALA A 250 13.32 -27.53 -9.78
C ALA A 250 12.25 -27.82 -8.73
N ILE A 251 10.99 -27.54 -9.04
CA ILE A 251 9.86 -27.75 -8.15
C ILE A 251 8.96 -28.84 -8.74
N ASN A 252 8.74 -29.89 -7.97
CA ASN A 252 7.73 -30.89 -8.29
C ASN A 252 6.37 -30.39 -7.76
N LEU A 253 5.40 -30.27 -8.66
CA LEU A 253 4.07 -29.73 -8.37
C LEU A 253 3.00 -30.83 -8.38
N ALA A 254 2.05 -30.69 -7.45
CA ALA A 254 0.83 -31.48 -7.44
C ALA A 254 -0.35 -30.68 -8.00
N GLY A 255 -1.28 -31.38 -8.64
CA GLY A 255 -2.58 -30.83 -9.04
C GLY A 255 -2.57 -30.04 -10.34
N ILE A 256 -1.52 -30.19 -11.17
CA ILE A 256 -1.42 -29.52 -12.46
C ILE A 256 -0.68 -30.37 -13.47
N ASP A 257 -1.09 -30.33 -14.76
CA ASP A 257 -0.36 -30.93 -15.85
C ASP A 257 0.68 -29.97 -16.43
N ALA A 258 1.80 -30.52 -16.93
CA ALA A 258 2.87 -29.73 -17.51
C ALA A 258 2.44 -28.88 -18.72
N SER A 259 1.44 -29.35 -19.47
CA SER A 259 0.83 -28.65 -20.62
C SER A 259 0.05 -27.39 -20.22
N GLU A 260 -0.33 -27.26 -18.94
CA GLU A 260 -1.08 -26.13 -18.40
C GLU A 260 -0.15 -25.03 -17.85
N VAL A 261 1.15 -25.31 -17.79
CA VAL A 261 2.17 -24.38 -17.31
C VAL A 261 2.99 -23.87 -18.48
N SER A 262 3.12 -22.58 -18.58
CA SER A 262 3.86 -21.91 -19.66
C SER A 262 5.03 -21.10 -19.12
N ARG A 263 6.09 -21.01 -19.92
CA ARG A 263 7.18 -20.07 -19.68
C ARG A 263 6.64 -18.63 -19.61
N GLY A 264 7.15 -17.85 -18.67
CA GLY A 264 6.71 -16.47 -18.42
C GLY A 264 5.68 -16.34 -17.31
N GLN A 265 5.04 -17.44 -16.89
CA GLN A 265 4.26 -17.45 -15.64
C GLN A 265 5.20 -17.41 -14.43
N THR A 266 4.67 -16.97 -13.29
CA THR A 266 5.43 -16.84 -12.05
C THR A 266 4.72 -17.57 -10.92
N ILE A 267 5.46 -18.34 -10.12
CA ILE A 267 4.97 -18.89 -8.85
C ILE A 267 5.08 -17.82 -7.78
N VAL A 268 3.99 -17.63 -7.00
CA VAL A 268 3.86 -16.70 -5.90
C VAL A 268 3.02 -17.30 -4.77
N PRO A 269 3.06 -16.78 -3.54
CA PRO A 269 2.09 -17.14 -2.51
C PRO A 269 0.67 -16.78 -2.94
N PRO A 270 -0.35 -17.59 -2.61
CA PRO A 270 -1.72 -17.36 -3.04
C PRO A 270 -2.28 -16.06 -2.47
N ASP A 271 -3.16 -15.41 -3.21
CA ASP A 271 -3.90 -14.20 -2.80
C ASP A 271 -3.03 -13.00 -2.38
N THR A 272 -1.77 -12.94 -2.85
CA THR A 272 -0.84 -11.88 -2.47
C THR A 272 -0.52 -10.91 -3.62
N LEU A 273 -0.12 -11.43 -4.77
CA LEU A 273 0.25 -10.65 -5.95
C LEU A 273 -0.72 -10.92 -7.10
N ALA A 274 -1.17 -9.88 -7.75
CA ALA A 274 -2.03 -9.97 -8.92
C ALA A 274 -1.25 -9.62 -10.19
N ALA A 275 -1.52 -10.34 -11.28
CA ALA A 275 -0.94 -10.05 -12.58
C ALA A 275 -1.50 -8.74 -13.14
N VAL A 276 -0.62 -7.89 -13.66
CA VAL A 276 -0.93 -6.53 -14.13
C VAL A 276 -0.67 -6.36 -15.61
N SER A 277 -1.52 -5.57 -16.28
CA SER A 277 -1.40 -5.23 -17.72
C SER A 277 -1.01 -3.78 -17.95
N ILE A 278 -1.00 -2.94 -16.92
CA ILE A 278 -0.62 -1.52 -17.02
C ILE A 278 0.39 -1.24 -15.93
N ILE A 279 1.55 -0.72 -16.32
CA ILE A 279 2.63 -0.38 -15.42
C ILE A 279 3.19 1.01 -15.74
N ASP A 280 3.66 1.70 -14.74
CA ASP A 280 4.44 2.92 -14.89
C ASP A 280 5.91 2.63 -14.64
N VAL A 281 6.76 3.07 -15.55
CA VAL A 281 8.17 2.71 -15.58
C VAL A 281 9.06 3.94 -15.78
N GLU A 282 10.29 3.87 -15.31
CA GLU A 282 11.37 4.68 -15.82
C GLU A 282 12.14 3.87 -16.87
N ALA A 283 12.17 4.34 -18.11
CA ALA A 283 12.89 3.68 -19.18
C ALA A 283 13.96 4.60 -19.77
N SER A 284 15.10 4.02 -20.13
CA SER A 284 16.20 4.68 -20.81
C SER A 284 16.40 4.05 -22.19
N LEU A 285 16.56 4.88 -23.21
CA LEU A 285 16.92 4.43 -24.56
C LEU A 285 18.43 4.40 -24.73
N LEU A 286 18.89 3.43 -25.50
CA LEU A 286 20.30 3.32 -25.88
C LEU A 286 20.70 4.47 -26.81
N PRO A 287 21.97 4.86 -26.81
CA PRO A 287 22.50 5.79 -27.80
C PRO A 287 22.34 5.25 -29.25
N GLY A 288 22.10 6.11 -30.21
CA GLY A 288 22.02 5.74 -31.62
C GLY A 288 20.73 5.04 -32.07
N VAL A 289 19.79 4.76 -31.17
CA VAL A 289 18.49 4.20 -31.55
C VAL A 289 17.50 5.30 -31.99
N ARG A 290 16.44 4.93 -32.70
CA ARG A 290 15.38 5.88 -33.06
C ARG A 290 14.59 6.31 -31.81
N SER A 291 14.13 7.56 -31.80
CA SER A 291 13.27 8.09 -30.73
C SER A 291 12.00 7.28 -30.60
N LEU A 292 11.58 7.02 -29.36
CA LEU A 292 10.39 6.22 -29.03
C LEU A 292 9.16 7.13 -28.94
N LYS A 293 8.20 6.91 -29.83
CA LYS A 293 6.99 7.75 -29.95
C LYS A 293 5.85 7.24 -29.08
N HIS A 294 4.90 8.14 -28.78
CA HIS A 294 3.63 7.77 -28.14
C HIS A 294 2.86 6.76 -29.01
N ARG A 295 2.29 5.72 -28.39
CA ARG A 295 1.62 4.57 -29.01
C ARG A 295 2.51 3.64 -29.83
N ALA A 296 3.84 3.80 -29.75
CA ALA A 296 4.74 2.82 -30.35
C ALA A 296 4.54 1.44 -29.71
N GLN A 297 4.65 0.39 -30.53
CA GLN A 297 4.69 -0.99 -30.08
C GLN A 297 6.13 -1.43 -29.92
N VAL A 298 6.42 -2.11 -28.82
CA VAL A 298 7.73 -2.64 -28.47
C VAL A 298 7.58 -4.05 -27.92
N HIS A 299 8.60 -4.87 -28.03
CA HIS A 299 8.73 -6.08 -27.24
C HIS A 299 9.20 -5.72 -25.84
N PHE A 300 8.48 -6.17 -24.84
CA PHE A 300 8.79 -6.05 -23.42
C PHE A 300 9.29 -7.38 -22.91
N HIS A 301 10.47 -7.40 -22.31
CA HIS A 301 11.07 -8.56 -21.69
C HIS A 301 11.35 -8.29 -20.21
N ALA A 302 10.80 -9.12 -19.33
CA ALA A 302 11.08 -9.12 -17.91
C ALA A 302 11.19 -10.55 -17.40
N PHE A 303 12.31 -10.89 -16.77
CA PHE A 303 12.60 -12.26 -16.32
C PHE A 303 12.42 -13.29 -17.47
N THR A 304 11.48 -14.23 -17.31
CA THR A 304 11.17 -15.25 -18.31
C THR A 304 10.04 -14.86 -19.27
N ALA A 305 9.38 -13.73 -19.01
CA ALA A 305 8.26 -13.24 -19.82
C ALA A 305 8.72 -12.42 -21.02
N ASP A 306 8.00 -12.58 -22.14
CA ASP A 306 8.22 -11.87 -23.41
C ASP A 306 6.87 -11.59 -24.08
N MET A 307 6.56 -10.31 -24.32
CA MET A 307 5.29 -9.91 -24.91
C MET A 307 5.39 -8.55 -25.61
N LEU A 308 4.38 -8.22 -26.38
CA LEU A 308 4.20 -6.88 -26.89
C LEU A 308 3.71 -5.93 -25.80
N ALA A 309 4.17 -4.69 -25.88
CA ALA A 309 3.69 -3.58 -25.04
C ALA A 309 3.46 -2.33 -25.88
N THR A 310 2.47 -1.54 -25.51
CA THR A 310 2.20 -0.24 -26.12
C THR A 310 2.67 0.89 -25.20
N VAL A 311 3.47 1.78 -25.75
CA VAL A 311 4.05 2.92 -25.02
C VAL A 311 3.04 4.05 -24.90
N SER A 312 2.86 4.59 -23.70
CA SER A 312 2.03 5.75 -23.42
C SER A 312 2.85 6.83 -22.73
N LEU A 313 3.19 7.88 -23.43
CA LEU A 313 3.96 9.01 -22.92
C LEU A 313 3.04 10.04 -22.25
N TYR A 314 3.42 10.54 -21.08
CA TYR A 314 2.61 11.45 -20.28
C TYR A 314 2.40 12.82 -20.95
N ASP A 315 3.43 13.34 -21.62
CA ASP A 315 3.44 14.63 -22.30
C ASP A 315 3.44 14.51 -23.83
N TYR A 316 3.27 13.29 -24.36
CA TYR A 316 3.28 12.96 -25.80
C TYR A 316 4.60 13.24 -26.55
N ARG A 317 5.61 13.83 -25.90
CA ARG A 317 6.91 14.10 -26.55
C ARG A 317 7.69 12.79 -26.70
N PRO A 318 8.34 12.52 -27.84
CA PRO A 318 9.15 11.35 -28.04
C PRO A 318 10.25 11.23 -26.96
N VAL A 319 10.66 10.02 -26.67
CA VAL A 319 11.86 9.75 -25.84
C VAL A 319 13.05 9.70 -26.78
N GLU A 320 14.03 10.56 -26.58
CA GLU A 320 15.20 10.64 -27.43
C GLU A 320 16.24 9.60 -27.04
N ALA A 321 17.09 9.21 -28.02
CA ALA A 321 18.21 8.30 -27.79
C ALA A 321 19.12 8.79 -26.66
N GLY A 322 19.59 7.87 -25.82
CA GLY A 322 20.45 8.17 -24.68
C GLY A 322 19.76 8.88 -23.52
N THR A 323 18.43 9.11 -23.58
CA THR A 323 17.69 9.77 -22.50
C THR A 323 16.90 8.79 -21.65
N ARG A 324 16.58 9.21 -20.43
CA ARG A 324 15.78 8.47 -19.46
C ARG A 324 14.47 9.19 -19.20
N ARG A 325 13.36 8.45 -19.13
CA ARG A 325 12.04 9.05 -18.97
C ARG A 325 11.02 8.15 -18.27
N LEU A 326 10.15 8.79 -17.51
CA LEU A 326 8.97 8.14 -16.95
C LEU A 326 7.88 8.00 -18.02
N MET A 327 7.33 6.79 -18.14
CA MET A 327 6.28 6.48 -19.11
C MET A 327 5.41 5.33 -18.61
N ARG A 328 4.25 5.18 -19.22
CA ARG A 328 3.34 4.06 -18.98
C ARG A 328 3.49 3.04 -20.09
N LEU A 329 3.54 1.77 -19.71
CA LEU A 329 3.48 0.64 -20.64
C LEU A 329 2.16 -0.11 -20.44
N ARG A 330 1.49 -0.41 -21.55
CA ARG A 330 0.34 -1.31 -21.57
C ARG A 330 0.81 -2.65 -22.15
N LEU A 331 0.89 -3.64 -21.31
CA LEU A 331 1.28 -5.01 -21.65
C LEU A 331 0.11 -5.72 -22.33
N HIS A 332 0.38 -6.50 -23.37
CA HIS A 332 -0.66 -7.26 -24.09
C HIS A 332 -1.07 -8.54 -23.34
N SER A 333 -0.24 -9.00 -22.42
CA SER A 333 -0.55 -10.11 -21.52
C SER A 333 -0.25 -9.68 -20.08
N PRO A 334 -1.11 -10.01 -19.10
CA PRO A 334 -0.86 -9.67 -17.71
C PRO A 334 0.36 -10.40 -17.16
N GLN A 335 1.12 -9.76 -16.25
CA GLN A 335 2.34 -10.30 -15.65
C GLN A 335 2.44 -9.94 -14.17
N ILE A 336 3.13 -10.78 -13.39
CA ILE A 336 3.52 -10.46 -12.02
C ILE A 336 4.75 -9.57 -12.08
N LEU A 337 4.53 -8.31 -11.73
CA LEU A 337 5.59 -7.29 -11.65
C LEU A 337 5.40 -6.48 -10.38
N VAL A 338 6.52 -6.09 -9.76
CA VAL A 338 6.55 -5.23 -8.59
C VAL A 338 7.51 -4.05 -8.83
N PRO A 339 7.41 -2.96 -8.07
CA PRO A 339 8.37 -1.87 -8.12
C PRO A 339 9.81 -2.36 -7.91
N GLY A 340 10.72 -1.88 -8.74
CA GLY A 340 12.11 -2.31 -8.75
C GLY A 340 12.42 -3.41 -9.78
N ASP A 341 11.43 -4.11 -10.31
CA ASP A 341 11.65 -5.09 -11.36
C ASP A 341 12.21 -4.44 -12.63
N ARG A 342 13.21 -5.09 -13.21
CA ARG A 342 13.91 -4.61 -14.39
C ARG A 342 13.37 -5.25 -15.66
N PHE A 343 13.45 -4.49 -16.76
CA PHE A 343 12.99 -4.95 -18.06
C PHE A 343 13.87 -4.41 -19.19
N VAL A 344 13.77 -5.08 -20.33
CA VAL A 344 14.41 -4.68 -21.58
C VAL A 344 13.34 -4.42 -22.63
N LEU A 345 13.53 -3.37 -23.43
CA LEU A 345 12.69 -3.03 -24.57
C LEU A 345 13.42 -3.35 -25.87
N ARG A 346 12.73 -4.03 -26.79
CA ARG A 346 13.25 -4.33 -28.11
C ARG A 346 12.30 -3.83 -29.20
N GLN A 347 12.87 -3.43 -30.31
CA GLN A 347 12.13 -3.09 -31.52
C GLN A 347 11.51 -4.34 -32.13
N CYS A 348 10.30 -4.22 -32.68
CA CYS A 348 9.60 -5.34 -33.31
C CYS A 348 10.25 -5.78 -34.64
N SER A 349 10.68 -4.82 -35.46
CA SER A 349 11.31 -5.09 -36.75
C SER A 349 12.19 -3.91 -37.21
N PRO A 350 13.46 -4.14 -37.58
CA PRO A 350 14.23 -5.34 -37.26
C PRO A 350 14.38 -5.53 -35.74
N ALA A 351 14.49 -6.79 -35.28
CA ALA A 351 14.61 -7.07 -33.86
C ALA A 351 15.97 -6.59 -33.33
N ALA A 352 15.97 -5.54 -32.49
CA ALA A 352 17.14 -4.96 -31.86
C ALA A 352 16.77 -4.46 -30.46
N THR A 353 17.71 -4.51 -29.52
CA THR A 353 17.54 -3.91 -28.21
C THR A 353 17.56 -2.39 -28.34
N ILE A 354 16.54 -1.71 -27.84
CA ILE A 354 16.42 -0.25 -27.94
C ILE A 354 16.57 0.46 -26.60
N GLY A 355 16.44 -0.26 -25.49
CA GLY A 355 16.51 0.30 -24.16
C GLY A 355 15.95 -0.64 -23.11
N GLY A 356 15.65 -0.11 -21.94
CA GLY A 356 15.09 -0.84 -20.82
C GLY A 356 14.95 0.08 -19.62
N GLY A 357 14.65 -0.49 -18.45
CA GLY A 357 14.47 0.32 -17.28
C GLY A 357 13.97 -0.44 -16.07
N VAL A 358 13.25 0.27 -15.21
CA VAL A 358 12.74 -0.24 -13.95
C VAL A 358 11.25 0.07 -13.81
N VAL A 359 10.51 -0.87 -13.25
CA VAL A 359 9.09 -0.68 -12.87
C VAL A 359 9.05 0.23 -11.65
N VAL A 360 8.36 1.36 -11.76
CA VAL A 360 8.16 2.32 -10.65
C VAL A 360 6.84 2.06 -9.96
N ASP A 361 5.79 1.76 -10.73
CA ASP A 361 4.48 1.41 -10.20
C ASP A 361 3.82 0.32 -11.04
N ALA A 362 3.52 -0.81 -10.40
CA ALA A 362 2.80 -1.91 -11.03
C ALA A 362 1.26 -1.78 -10.89
N HIS A 363 0.78 -0.88 -10.01
CA HIS A 363 -0.65 -0.68 -9.72
C HIS A 363 -1.06 0.78 -9.88
N PRO A 364 -0.93 1.39 -11.08
CA PRO A 364 -1.27 2.77 -11.29
C PRO A 364 -2.76 3.01 -11.04
N LEU A 365 -3.07 4.06 -10.26
CA LEU A 365 -4.46 4.39 -9.95
C LEU A 365 -5.22 4.79 -11.22
N PRO A 366 -6.43 4.23 -11.44
CA PRO A 366 -7.29 4.67 -12.53
C PRO A 366 -7.71 6.13 -12.32
N ASN A 367 -7.96 6.84 -13.42
CA ASN A 367 -8.53 8.20 -13.42
C ASN A 367 -7.66 9.31 -12.77
N LEU A 368 -6.39 9.04 -12.45
CA LEU A 368 -5.48 10.06 -11.98
C LEU A 368 -5.07 10.97 -13.17
N ARG A 369 -5.15 12.30 -13.00
CA ARG A 369 -4.69 13.25 -14.03
C ARG A 369 -3.19 13.00 -14.31
N LYS A 370 -2.81 13.02 -15.60
CA LYS A 370 -1.44 12.73 -16.06
C LYS A 370 -0.37 13.54 -15.32
N THR A 371 -0.61 14.82 -15.08
CA THR A 371 0.32 15.69 -14.34
C THR A 371 0.51 15.26 -12.89
N LYS A 372 -0.57 14.92 -12.19
CA LYS A 372 -0.48 14.41 -10.81
C LYS A 372 0.21 13.05 -10.74
N CYS A 373 -0.03 12.19 -11.75
CA CYS A 373 0.64 10.91 -11.87
C CYS A 373 2.16 11.08 -12.03
N LEU A 374 2.59 11.97 -12.93
CA LEU A 374 4.01 12.24 -13.17
C LEU A 374 4.71 12.77 -11.92
N VAL A 375 4.15 13.77 -11.25
CA VAL A 375 4.69 14.31 -9.99
C VAL A 375 4.83 13.22 -8.92
N TRP A 376 3.83 12.34 -8.81
CA TRP A 376 3.88 11.24 -7.86
C TRP A 376 4.97 10.21 -8.23
N LEU A 377 5.10 9.86 -9.51
CA LEU A 377 6.14 8.95 -10.00
C LEU A 377 7.54 9.51 -9.75
N GLU A 378 7.75 10.80 -9.98
CA GLU A 378 9.01 11.48 -9.67
C GLU A 378 9.34 11.42 -8.17
N ALA A 379 8.33 11.57 -7.32
CA ALA A 379 8.51 11.50 -5.87
C ALA A 379 8.86 10.11 -5.34
N VAL A 380 8.41 9.03 -5.99
CA VAL A 380 8.67 7.65 -5.55
C VAL A 380 9.87 7.00 -6.24
N ASN A 381 10.24 7.48 -7.42
CA ASN A 381 11.32 6.91 -8.19
C ASN A 381 12.68 7.10 -7.49
N GLY A 382 13.37 6.00 -7.18
CA GLY A 382 14.65 6.03 -6.47
C GLY A 382 14.57 6.47 -5.00
N ALA A 383 13.38 6.70 -4.45
CA ALA A 383 13.21 7.11 -3.06
C ALA A 383 13.43 5.94 -2.09
N GLN A 384 13.71 6.26 -0.83
CA GLN A 384 13.85 5.27 0.24
C GLN A 384 12.54 4.49 0.46
N PRO A 385 12.60 3.20 0.84
CA PRO A 385 11.40 2.34 0.96
C PRO A 385 10.30 2.91 1.86
N ALA A 386 10.64 3.52 2.99
CA ALA A 386 9.66 4.15 3.89
C ALA A 386 8.95 5.34 3.21
N HIS A 387 9.68 6.14 2.41
CA HIS A 387 9.09 7.24 1.66
C HIS A 387 8.17 6.72 0.55
N GLN A 388 8.60 5.70 -0.20
CA GLN A 388 7.78 5.07 -1.24
C GLN A 388 6.46 4.54 -0.65
N LEU A 389 6.52 3.85 0.49
CA LEU A 389 5.35 3.33 1.18
C LEU A 389 4.41 4.45 1.61
N LEU A 390 4.93 5.51 2.22
CA LEU A 390 4.13 6.67 2.62
C LEU A 390 3.41 7.32 1.44
N GLN A 391 4.10 7.49 0.31
CA GLN A 391 3.51 8.07 -0.92
C GLN A 391 2.41 7.18 -1.50
N ARG A 392 2.53 5.84 -1.38
CA ARG A 392 1.47 4.89 -1.78
C ARG A 392 0.23 5.04 -0.92
N VAL A 393 0.39 5.18 0.39
CA VAL A 393 -0.75 5.47 1.28
C VAL A 393 -1.34 6.85 0.97
N ALA A 394 -0.51 7.87 0.84
CA ALA A 394 -0.95 9.26 0.60
C ALA A 394 -1.79 9.41 -0.67
N ARG A 395 -1.42 8.72 -1.77
CA ARG A 395 -2.17 8.79 -3.03
C ARG A 395 -3.60 8.24 -2.95
N ARG A 396 -3.89 7.39 -1.96
CA ARG A 396 -5.22 6.81 -1.70
C ARG A 396 -6.12 7.77 -0.93
N GLY A 397 -5.58 8.82 -0.31
CA GLY A 397 -6.34 9.81 0.45
C GLY A 397 -7.23 9.16 1.52
N ALA A 398 -8.48 9.60 1.60
CA ALA A 398 -9.44 9.11 2.59
C ALA A 398 -9.87 7.64 2.40
N ALA A 399 -9.64 7.04 1.24
CA ALA A 399 -9.90 5.62 1.03
C ALA A 399 -8.91 4.74 1.79
N GLY A 400 -7.69 5.24 2.06
CA GLY A 400 -6.63 4.46 2.72
C GLY A 400 -6.21 3.23 1.92
N ILE A 401 -5.42 2.37 2.55
CA ILE A 401 -4.97 1.10 1.98
C ILE A 401 -4.77 0.08 3.10
N THR A 402 -5.13 -1.18 2.85
CA THR A 402 -4.91 -2.28 3.80
C THR A 402 -3.50 -2.82 3.73
N LEU A 403 -3.09 -3.63 4.72
CA LEU A 403 -1.79 -4.31 4.69
C LEU A 403 -1.67 -5.23 3.46
N SER A 404 -2.74 -5.96 3.13
CA SER A 404 -2.80 -6.79 1.92
C SER A 404 -2.68 -5.96 0.64
N GLY A 405 -3.31 -4.78 0.60
CA GLY A 405 -3.15 -3.83 -0.50
C GLY A 405 -1.72 -3.31 -0.64
N LEU A 406 -1.05 -3.02 0.47
CA LEU A 406 0.37 -2.64 0.47
C LEU A 406 1.26 -3.80 -0.01
N THR A 407 0.98 -5.03 0.44
CA THR A 407 1.65 -6.24 -0.04
C THR A 407 1.53 -6.36 -1.57
N ALA A 408 0.33 -6.26 -2.11
CA ALA A 408 0.08 -6.34 -3.55
C ALA A 408 0.81 -5.24 -4.35
N GLU A 409 0.82 -4.01 -3.84
CA GLU A 409 1.46 -2.87 -4.54
C GLU A 409 2.99 -2.86 -4.45
N THR A 410 3.58 -3.44 -3.41
CA THR A 410 5.03 -3.37 -3.16
C THR A 410 5.76 -4.68 -3.36
N GLY A 411 5.07 -5.81 -3.26
CA GLY A 411 5.69 -7.14 -3.21
C GLY A 411 6.41 -7.46 -1.91
N LEU A 412 6.34 -6.57 -0.92
CA LEU A 412 6.97 -6.76 0.38
C LEU A 412 6.21 -7.79 1.21
N ASN A 413 6.93 -8.58 1.98
CA ASN A 413 6.34 -9.50 2.95
C ASN A 413 5.80 -8.75 4.19
N SER A 414 4.95 -9.43 4.97
CA SER A 414 4.31 -8.83 6.14
C SER A 414 5.32 -8.30 7.17
N GLY A 415 6.46 -8.99 7.36
CA GLY A 415 7.49 -8.57 8.30
C GLY A 415 8.13 -7.22 7.91
N ALA A 416 8.47 -7.06 6.65
CA ALA A 416 9.01 -5.80 6.12
C ALA A 416 7.99 -4.66 6.20
N LEU A 417 6.74 -4.94 5.82
CA LEU A 417 5.67 -3.94 5.90
C LEU A 417 5.41 -3.50 7.33
N LEU A 418 5.35 -4.43 8.30
CA LEU A 418 5.17 -4.09 9.72
C LEU A 418 6.32 -3.24 10.27
N ARG A 419 7.57 -3.51 9.87
CA ARG A 419 8.71 -2.66 10.24
C ARG A 419 8.59 -1.25 9.66
N LEU A 420 8.27 -1.12 8.36
CA LEU A 420 8.17 0.17 7.69
C LEU A 420 6.95 0.99 8.17
N THR A 421 5.80 0.35 8.32
CA THR A 421 4.59 1.03 8.85
C THR A 421 4.79 1.44 10.30
N GLY A 422 5.39 0.58 11.15
CA GLY A 422 5.73 0.89 12.53
C GLY A 422 6.66 2.09 12.66
N LEU A 423 7.70 2.17 11.81
CA LEU A 423 8.58 3.34 11.73
C LEU A 423 7.80 4.62 11.38
N LEU A 424 6.93 4.57 10.37
CA LEU A 424 6.15 5.75 9.95
C LEU A 424 5.10 6.16 10.99
N ILE A 425 4.53 5.21 11.72
CA ILE A 425 3.60 5.47 12.83
C ILE A 425 4.34 6.14 13.99
N SER A 426 5.53 5.65 14.37
CA SER A 426 6.35 6.27 15.43
C SER A 426 6.78 7.70 15.09
N GLN A 427 6.91 8.03 13.81
CA GLN A 427 7.18 9.37 13.29
C GLN A 427 5.91 10.24 13.15
N ASN A 428 4.75 9.78 13.55
CA ASN A 428 3.46 10.46 13.35
C ASN A 428 3.15 10.83 11.89
N ARG A 429 3.63 10.04 10.93
CA ARG A 429 3.38 10.23 9.49
C ARG A 429 2.27 9.33 8.97
N LEU A 430 2.08 8.17 9.59
CA LEU A 430 1.09 7.17 9.24
C LEU A 430 0.20 6.87 10.45
N VAL A 431 -1.04 6.52 10.20
CA VAL A 431 -2.00 6.09 11.22
C VAL A 431 -2.61 4.76 10.80
N HIS A 432 -2.59 3.80 11.72
CA HIS A 432 -3.30 2.52 11.57
C HIS A 432 -4.69 2.65 12.21
N ILE A 433 -5.71 2.43 11.42
CA ILE A 433 -7.12 2.50 11.81
C ILE A 433 -7.64 1.08 12.03
N PRO A 434 -8.51 0.81 13.01
CA PRO A 434 -9.16 -0.49 13.18
C PRO A 434 -9.79 -0.99 11.87
N GLY A 435 -9.66 -2.28 11.57
CA GLY A 435 -10.06 -2.86 10.28
C GLY A 435 -8.92 -2.94 9.25
N ASP A 436 -7.68 -2.90 9.74
CA ASP A 436 -6.45 -3.03 8.93
C ASP A 436 -6.27 -1.95 7.85
N LEU A 437 -6.72 -0.71 8.14
CA LEU A 437 -6.64 0.41 7.21
C LEU A 437 -5.53 1.38 7.61
N PHE A 438 -4.67 1.75 6.66
CA PHE A 438 -3.63 2.76 6.83
C PHE A 438 -3.99 4.03 6.09
N VAL A 439 -3.87 5.17 6.77
CA VAL A 439 -3.98 6.52 6.19
C VAL A 439 -2.81 7.37 6.66
N THR A 440 -2.52 8.48 5.96
CA THR A 440 -1.52 9.44 6.47
C THR A 440 -2.11 10.27 7.61
N ALA A 441 -1.25 10.74 8.50
CA ALA A 441 -1.66 11.64 9.59
C ALA A 441 -2.32 12.93 9.08
N GLU A 442 -1.94 13.40 7.89
CA GLU A 442 -2.55 14.55 7.22
C GLU A 442 -4.00 14.28 6.81
N VAL A 443 -4.25 13.09 6.25
CA VAL A 443 -5.60 12.65 5.86
C VAL A 443 -6.50 12.54 7.08
N LEU A 444 -6.02 11.94 8.17
CA LEU A 444 -6.78 11.86 9.42
C LEU A 444 -7.10 13.27 9.95
N ARG A 445 -6.11 14.17 9.98
CA ARG A 445 -6.32 15.56 10.43
C ARG A 445 -7.35 16.28 9.57
N ALA A 446 -7.26 16.16 8.24
CA ALA A 446 -8.22 16.74 7.31
C ALA A 446 -9.64 16.16 7.50
N ALA A 447 -9.76 14.86 7.76
CA ALA A 447 -11.03 14.20 8.07
C ALA A 447 -11.63 14.75 9.37
N MET A 448 -10.84 14.85 10.43
CA MET A 448 -11.26 15.43 11.73
C MET A 448 -11.71 16.88 11.58
N GLU A 449 -10.97 17.70 10.84
CA GLU A 449 -11.33 19.10 10.58
C GLU A 449 -12.63 19.22 9.75
N SER A 450 -12.78 18.37 8.73
CA SER A 450 -14.01 18.33 7.92
C SER A 450 -15.23 18.01 8.79
N ILE A 451 -15.13 17.03 9.69
CA ILE A 451 -16.18 16.67 10.64
C ILE A 451 -16.47 17.85 11.59
N ALA A 452 -15.45 18.42 12.21
CA ALA A 452 -15.58 19.52 13.17
C ALA A 452 -16.21 20.78 12.55
N ASN A 453 -15.80 21.13 11.32
CA ASN A 453 -16.32 22.29 10.61
C ASN A 453 -17.80 22.10 10.21
N ARG A 454 -18.20 20.91 9.78
CA ARG A 454 -19.63 20.63 9.46
C ARG A 454 -20.50 20.69 10.70
N LEU A 455 -20.03 20.20 11.85
CA LEU A 455 -20.74 20.33 13.11
C LEU A 455 -20.92 21.80 13.55
N LYS A 456 -19.99 22.69 13.18
CA LYS A 456 -20.08 24.13 13.49
C LYS A 456 -21.00 24.87 12.51
N THR A 457 -21.04 24.50 11.23
CA THR A 457 -21.80 25.22 10.19
C THR A 457 -23.29 24.91 10.21
N ASP A 458 -23.70 23.71 10.65
CA ASP A 458 -25.11 23.34 10.83
C ASP A 458 -25.68 23.85 12.18
N ALA A 459 -25.37 25.09 12.52
CA ALA A 459 -25.75 25.75 13.78
C ALA A 459 -27.28 25.89 13.99
N THR A 460 -28.12 25.43 13.10
CA THR A 460 -29.59 25.41 13.25
C THR A 460 -30.09 24.22 14.10
N SER A 461 -29.30 23.17 14.27
CA SER A 461 -29.58 22.07 15.20
C SER A 461 -28.37 21.83 16.10
N SER A 462 -28.60 21.85 17.42
CA SER A 462 -27.54 21.63 18.43
C SER A 462 -26.88 20.25 18.35
N SER A 463 -27.30 19.36 17.45
CA SER A 463 -26.75 18.02 17.25
C SER A 463 -27.11 17.45 15.88
N LEU A 464 -26.18 16.71 15.26
CA LEU A 464 -26.38 15.99 14.00
C LEU A 464 -26.36 14.48 14.21
N ARG A 465 -27.19 13.76 13.44
CA ARG A 465 -27.13 12.29 13.44
C ARG A 465 -25.83 11.80 12.81
N ARG A 466 -25.17 10.83 13.43
CA ARG A 466 -23.91 10.21 12.98
C ARG A 466 -23.95 9.78 11.51
N ALA A 467 -25.01 9.05 11.10
CA ALA A 467 -25.18 8.59 9.73
C ALA A 467 -25.34 9.75 8.70
N ALA A 468 -26.04 10.82 9.07
CA ALA A 468 -26.19 11.99 8.20
C ALA A 468 -24.84 12.70 7.99
N LEU A 469 -24.06 12.87 9.06
CA LEU A 469 -22.75 13.50 9.00
C LEU A 469 -21.73 12.64 8.21
N GLN A 470 -21.77 11.31 8.37
CA GLN A 470 -20.95 10.40 7.59
C GLN A 470 -21.24 10.55 6.09
N ASN A 471 -22.50 10.52 5.69
CA ASN A 471 -22.90 10.70 4.28
C ASN A 471 -22.47 12.06 3.72
N GLN A 472 -22.57 13.13 4.50
CA GLN A 472 -22.15 14.47 4.10
C GLN A 472 -20.62 14.60 3.95
N THR A 473 -19.83 13.88 4.75
CA THR A 473 -18.36 13.93 4.68
C THR A 473 -17.79 13.07 3.57
N GLY A 474 -18.53 12.04 3.11
CA GLY A 474 -18.07 11.06 2.11
C GLY A 474 -16.88 10.20 2.57
N LEU A 475 -16.62 10.15 3.88
CA LEU A 475 -15.55 9.33 4.45
C LEU A 475 -15.98 7.85 4.56
N SER A 476 -15.00 6.93 4.45
CA SER A 476 -15.24 5.53 4.78
C SER A 476 -15.71 5.40 6.24
N LYS A 477 -16.45 4.34 6.54
CA LYS A 477 -16.96 4.10 7.89
C LYS A 477 -15.83 4.04 8.92
N GLU A 478 -14.76 3.32 8.60
CA GLU A 478 -13.61 3.10 9.46
C GLU A 478 -12.90 4.42 9.79
N LEU A 479 -12.61 5.24 8.77
CA LEU A 479 -11.95 6.53 8.95
C LEU A 479 -12.87 7.53 9.70
N PHE A 480 -14.16 7.52 9.40
CA PHE A 480 -15.13 8.38 10.06
C PHE A 480 -15.26 8.04 11.56
N ASP A 481 -15.44 6.75 11.88
CA ASP A 481 -15.60 6.27 13.24
C ASP A 481 -14.35 6.58 14.08
N PHE A 482 -13.18 6.29 13.55
CA PHE A 482 -11.90 6.59 14.20
C PHE A 482 -11.68 8.09 14.41
N SER A 483 -12.08 8.91 13.41
CA SER A 483 -11.98 10.38 13.51
C SER A 483 -12.89 10.92 14.63
N ILE A 484 -14.09 10.37 14.76
CA ILE A 484 -15.03 10.75 15.84
C ILE A 484 -14.47 10.38 17.22
N GLU A 485 -13.92 9.17 17.38
CA GLU A 485 -13.32 8.73 18.64
C GLU A 485 -12.16 9.65 19.04
N LYS A 486 -11.31 10.01 18.07
CA LYS A 486 -10.21 10.97 18.29
C LYS A 486 -10.72 12.35 18.70
N LEU A 487 -11.71 12.90 17.98
CA LEU A 487 -12.30 14.20 18.30
C LEU A 487 -12.99 14.20 19.67
N ALA A 488 -13.62 13.10 20.06
CA ALA A 488 -14.21 12.94 21.39
C ALA A 488 -13.14 12.91 22.49
N HIS A 489 -12.05 12.17 22.27
CA HIS A 489 -10.92 12.10 23.19
C HIS A 489 -10.21 13.49 23.33
N GLU A 490 -10.11 14.24 22.24
CA GLU A 490 -9.60 15.62 22.24
C GLU A 490 -10.59 16.66 22.80
N ARG A 491 -11.77 16.24 23.28
CA ARG A 491 -12.84 17.12 23.76
C ARG A 491 -13.28 18.19 22.75
N ARG A 492 -13.27 17.84 21.46
CA ARG A 492 -13.75 18.72 20.38
C ARG A 492 -15.18 18.43 19.95
N LEU A 493 -15.70 17.25 20.28
CA LEU A 493 -17.09 16.86 20.11
C LEU A 493 -17.58 16.00 21.30
N GLN A 494 -18.89 15.89 21.42
CA GLN A 494 -19.56 15.04 22.41
C GLN A 494 -20.50 14.06 21.69
N LEU A 495 -20.47 12.81 22.17
CA LEU A 495 -21.31 11.72 21.70
C LEU A 495 -22.54 11.58 22.63
N ASN A 496 -23.75 11.72 22.08
CA ASN A 496 -25.02 11.52 22.81
C ASN A 496 -25.84 10.46 22.06
N GLY A 497 -25.48 9.18 22.23
CA GLY A 497 -26.07 8.08 21.49
C GLY A 497 -25.71 8.19 19.98
N GLU A 498 -26.73 8.31 19.12
CA GLU A 498 -26.56 8.50 17.67
C GLU A 498 -26.32 9.96 17.25
N PHE A 499 -26.29 10.88 18.19
CA PHE A 499 -26.13 12.30 17.91
C PHE A 499 -24.76 12.80 18.30
N LEU A 500 -24.22 13.67 17.46
CA LEU A 500 -22.92 14.36 17.61
C LEU A 500 -23.16 15.85 17.81
N SER A 501 -22.49 16.45 18.78
CA SER A 501 -22.53 17.89 19.05
C SER A 501 -21.12 18.44 19.30
N PRO A 502 -20.85 19.73 19.00
CA PRO A 502 -19.60 20.37 19.41
C PRO A 502 -19.47 20.39 20.93
N PHE A 503 -18.27 20.17 21.44
CA PHE A 503 -18.04 20.13 22.91
C PHE A 503 -18.35 21.49 23.58
N GLU A 504 -18.05 22.61 22.91
CA GLU A 504 -18.29 23.98 23.42
C GLU A 504 -19.77 24.38 23.44
N SER A 505 -20.58 23.83 22.55
CA SER A 505 -22.01 24.17 22.48
C SER A 505 -22.78 23.70 23.69
N ASN A 506 -22.35 22.64 24.36
CA ASN A 506 -23.04 22.11 25.54
C ASN A 506 -22.78 22.97 26.80
N ALA A 507 -21.59 23.50 27.00
CA ALA A 507 -21.30 24.38 28.14
C ALA A 507 -22.02 25.73 28.00
N GLN A 508 -22.06 26.30 26.78
CA GLN A 508 -22.80 27.53 26.51
C GLN A 508 -24.32 27.32 26.48
N ALA A 509 -24.79 26.17 25.95
CA ALA A 509 -26.21 25.84 25.98
C ALA A 509 -26.72 25.59 27.42
N ILE A 510 -25.95 24.88 28.23
CA ILE A 510 -26.27 24.67 29.66
C ILE A 510 -26.28 26.00 30.42
N GLY A 511 -25.30 26.87 30.18
CA GLY A 511 -25.26 28.20 30.77
C GLY A 511 -26.41 29.11 30.32
N ARG A 512 -26.78 29.10 29.03
CA ARG A 512 -27.96 29.81 28.50
C ARG A 512 -29.28 29.25 29.09
N ASP A 513 -29.40 27.93 29.14
CA ASP A 513 -30.61 27.29 29.71
C ASP A 513 -30.76 27.60 31.20
N GLN A 514 -29.70 27.58 31.98
CA GLN A 514 -29.72 27.96 33.40
C GLN A 514 -30.09 29.43 33.60
N THR A 515 -29.53 30.34 32.81
CA THR A 515 -29.85 31.76 32.85
C THR A 515 -31.30 31.99 32.45
N ALA A 516 -31.78 31.34 31.39
CA ALA A 516 -33.18 31.44 30.95
C ALA A 516 -34.16 30.83 31.96
N LEU A 517 -33.85 29.69 32.58
CA LEU A 517 -34.66 29.08 33.66
C LEU A 517 -34.79 30.02 34.87
N ALA A 518 -33.67 30.63 35.29
CA ALA A 518 -33.67 31.61 36.37
C ALA A 518 -34.53 32.84 36.02
N ALA A 519 -34.32 33.40 34.82
CA ALA A 519 -35.10 34.57 34.38
C ALA A 519 -36.58 34.29 34.26
N ILE A 520 -37.00 33.11 33.76
CA ILE A 520 -38.42 32.71 33.73
C ILE A 520 -38.95 32.59 35.16
N ALA A 521 -38.26 31.89 36.07
CA ALA A 521 -38.66 31.73 37.45
C ALA A 521 -38.81 33.08 38.17
N ASP A 522 -37.87 34.02 38.00
CA ASP A 522 -37.89 35.36 38.57
C ASP A 522 -39.06 36.20 38.08
N MET A 523 -39.39 36.14 36.77
CA MET A 523 -40.55 36.82 36.20
C MET A 523 -41.88 36.32 36.83
N TYR A 524 -42.06 35.02 36.99
CA TYR A 524 -43.22 34.46 37.65
C TYR A 524 -43.23 34.71 39.17
N HIS A 525 -42.07 34.75 39.79
CA HIS A 525 -41.94 35.13 41.18
C HIS A 525 -42.34 36.60 41.43
N ALA A 526 -41.81 37.51 40.61
CA ALA A 526 -42.14 38.95 40.70
C ALA A 526 -43.61 39.26 40.40
N ALA A 527 -44.23 38.50 39.46
CA ALA A 527 -45.64 38.68 39.11
C ALA A 527 -46.61 38.19 40.22
N GLY A 528 -46.14 37.40 41.18
CA GLY A 528 -46.95 36.91 42.30
C GLY A 528 -48.10 36.04 41.84
N LEU A 529 -49.35 36.41 42.20
CA LEU A 529 -50.55 35.68 41.86
C LEU A 529 -51.23 36.09 40.53
N ALA A 530 -50.87 37.28 40.00
CA ALA A 530 -51.36 37.82 38.72
C ALA A 530 -50.34 37.61 37.61
N THR A 531 -50.09 36.36 37.28
CA THR A 531 -48.96 35.96 36.42
C THR A 531 -49.22 36.21 34.92
N PRO A 532 -48.16 36.53 34.14
CA PRO A 532 -48.26 36.69 32.70
C PRO A 532 -48.49 35.36 31.99
N GLN A 533 -48.91 35.42 30.73
CA GLN A 533 -49.02 34.23 29.89
C GLN A 533 -47.61 33.77 29.41
N ALA A 534 -47.45 32.48 29.17
CA ALA A 534 -46.17 31.92 28.74
C ALA A 534 -45.65 32.56 27.41
N ALA A 535 -46.55 32.94 26.52
CA ALA A 535 -46.20 33.65 25.28
C ALA A 535 -45.62 35.07 25.52
N GLU A 536 -46.15 35.78 26.56
CA GLU A 536 -45.62 37.12 26.91
C GLU A 536 -44.23 37.02 27.53
N VAL A 537 -43.97 36.01 28.36
CA VAL A 537 -42.67 35.73 28.94
C VAL A 537 -41.67 35.32 27.85
N ALA A 538 -42.11 34.46 26.89
CA ALA A 538 -41.26 34.04 25.76
C ALA A 538 -40.85 35.26 24.89
N ALA A 539 -41.78 36.15 24.59
CA ALA A 539 -41.52 37.37 23.83
C ALA A 539 -40.54 38.31 24.55
N THR A 540 -40.72 38.50 25.88
CA THR A 540 -39.85 39.35 26.70
C THR A 540 -38.42 38.82 26.77
N LEU A 541 -38.25 37.51 26.89
CA LEU A 541 -36.94 36.84 26.99
C LEU A 541 -36.38 36.46 25.62
N LYS A 542 -37.07 36.78 24.51
CA LYS A 542 -36.71 36.44 23.14
C LYS A 542 -36.42 34.95 22.93
N LEU A 543 -37.26 34.10 23.53
CA LEU A 543 -37.23 32.65 23.43
C LEU A 543 -38.19 32.19 22.33
N SER A 544 -37.80 31.16 21.58
CA SER A 544 -38.68 30.48 20.66
C SER A 544 -39.73 29.66 21.42
N ASP A 545 -40.89 29.39 20.78
CA ASP A 545 -41.95 28.57 21.36
C ASP A 545 -41.48 27.15 21.76
N ALA A 546 -40.52 26.60 21.06
CA ALA A 546 -39.96 25.29 21.38
C ALA A 546 -39.06 25.33 22.64
N GLU A 547 -38.22 26.37 22.74
CA GLU A 547 -37.36 26.58 23.91
C GLU A 547 -38.23 26.88 25.15
N MET A 548 -39.24 27.76 25.03
CA MET A 548 -40.12 28.08 26.12
C MET A 548 -40.87 26.84 26.63
N ARG A 549 -41.44 26.02 25.76
CA ARG A 549 -42.10 24.76 26.15
C ARG A 549 -41.16 23.79 26.89
N ARG A 550 -39.90 23.67 26.42
CA ARG A 550 -38.90 22.82 27.05
C ARG A 550 -38.52 23.31 28.46
N LEU A 551 -38.22 24.61 28.60
CA LEU A 551 -37.85 25.23 29.86
C LEU A 551 -39.03 25.22 30.88
N MET A 552 -40.25 25.50 30.44
CA MET A 552 -41.43 25.38 31.29
C MET A 552 -41.65 23.97 31.81
N THR A 553 -41.39 22.95 30.99
CA THR A 553 -41.51 21.54 31.43
C THR A 553 -40.53 21.23 32.57
N LEU A 554 -39.31 21.77 32.51
CA LEU A 554 -38.32 21.63 33.58
C LEU A 554 -38.76 22.32 34.86
N LEU A 555 -39.24 23.60 34.80
CA LEU A 555 -39.72 24.36 35.97
C LEU A 555 -40.93 23.71 36.61
N LEU A 556 -41.81 23.06 35.84
CA LEU A 556 -42.95 22.30 36.35
C LEU A 556 -42.51 21.00 37.02
N ARG A 557 -41.58 20.27 36.41
CA ARG A 557 -41.00 19.03 36.95
C ARG A 557 -40.32 19.29 38.31
N ASP A 558 -39.54 20.40 38.38
CA ASP A 558 -38.81 20.77 39.59
C ASP A 558 -39.68 21.52 40.61
N LYS A 559 -40.99 21.62 40.34
CA LYS A 559 -42.02 22.24 41.19
C LYS A 559 -41.78 23.72 41.54
N ILE A 560 -40.94 24.40 40.75
CA ILE A 560 -40.69 25.85 40.88
C ILE A 560 -41.95 26.62 40.43
N LEU A 561 -42.56 26.18 39.35
CA LEU A 561 -43.86 26.66 38.88
C LEU A 561 -44.92 25.56 39.06
N ILE A 562 -46.15 25.96 39.32
CA ILE A 562 -47.29 25.07 39.46
C ILE A 562 -48.36 25.50 38.45
N ARG A 563 -48.82 24.53 37.63
CA ARG A 563 -49.88 24.77 36.65
C ARG A 563 -51.24 24.63 37.30
N MET A 564 -52.11 25.60 37.01
CA MET A 564 -53.49 25.63 37.52
C MET A 564 -54.52 25.77 36.39
N GLY A 565 -55.68 25.13 36.56
CA GLY A 565 -56.83 25.22 35.69
C GLY A 565 -56.59 24.71 34.26
N ALA A 566 -57.63 24.78 33.44
CA ALA A 566 -57.58 24.39 32.04
C ALA A 566 -56.84 25.41 31.16
N ASP A 567 -56.82 26.69 31.55
CA ASP A 567 -56.23 27.81 30.80
C ASP A 567 -54.71 27.96 30.98
N ALA A 568 -54.03 26.93 31.49
CA ALA A 568 -52.57 26.88 31.66
C ALA A 568 -51.99 28.10 32.41
N LEU A 569 -52.60 28.46 33.54
CA LEU A 569 -52.07 29.46 34.46
C LEU A 569 -50.89 28.88 35.23
N TYR A 570 -49.73 29.53 35.20
CA TYR A 570 -48.50 29.11 35.89
C TYR A 570 -48.19 30.06 37.03
N ILE A 571 -48.01 29.56 38.25
CA ILE A 571 -47.72 30.38 39.44
C ILE A 571 -46.49 29.85 40.14
N HIS A 572 -45.63 30.78 40.62
CA HIS A 572 -44.45 30.42 41.38
C HIS A 572 -44.81 29.87 42.74
N GLN A 573 -44.09 28.81 43.18
CA GLN A 573 -44.39 28.11 44.46
C GLN A 573 -44.39 29.03 45.68
N SER A 574 -43.52 30.07 45.72
CA SER A 574 -43.49 31.01 46.83
C SER A 574 -44.75 31.85 46.94
N ALA A 575 -45.35 32.29 45.82
CA ALA A 575 -46.58 33.06 45.80
C ALA A 575 -47.77 32.23 46.33
N LEU A 576 -47.77 30.92 46.02
CA LEU A 576 -48.77 30.00 46.56
C LEU A 576 -48.55 29.70 48.03
N ALA A 577 -47.31 29.63 48.49
CA ALA A 577 -46.99 29.47 49.92
C ALA A 577 -47.51 30.68 50.74
N HIS A 578 -47.25 31.88 50.24
CA HIS A 578 -47.74 33.12 50.87
C HIS A 578 -49.28 33.19 50.88
N LEU A 579 -49.94 32.79 49.74
CA LEU A 579 -51.39 32.72 49.71
C LEU A 579 -51.94 31.74 50.72
N ARG A 580 -51.38 30.53 50.85
CA ARG A 580 -51.79 29.53 51.83
C ARG A 580 -51.65 30.07 53.25
N ALA A 581 -50.55 30.68 53.63
CA ALA A 581 -50.33 31.25 54.94
C ALA A 581 -51.41 32.28 55.25
N ARG A 582 -51.63 33.19 54.32
CA ARG A 582 -52.60 34.27 54.47
C ARG A 582 -54.06 33.78 54.59
N ILE A 583 -54.44 32.72 53.83
CA ILE A 583 -55.79 32.11 53.95
C ILE A 583 -55.94 31.31 55.25
N SER A 584 -54.85 30.63 55.69
CA SER A 584 -54.87 29.89 56.96
C SER A 584 -55.13 30.76 58.20
N GLU A 585 -54.81 32.05 58.14
CA GLU A 585 -55.14 33.03 59.19
C GLU A 585 -56.66 33.22 59.35
N LEU A 586 -57.40 32.92 58.31
CA LEU A 586 -58.89 33.02 58.29
C LEU A 586 -59.58 31.70 58.70
N ARG A 587 -58.91 30.80 59.37
CA ARG A 587 -59.42 29.50 59.81
C ARG A 587 -60.73 29.57 60.47
N GLY A 588 -61.71 28.73 60.10
CA GLY A 588 -63.05 28.67 60.60
C GLY A 588 -64.05 29.69 60.01
N GLN A 589 -63.56 30.57 59.11
CA GLN A 589 -64.40 31.55 58.42
C GLN A 589 -64.84 31.02 57.02
N THR A 590 -65.94 31.58 56.52
CA THR A 590 -66.39 31.29 55.14
C THR A 590 -65.83 32.29 54.16
N LEU A 591 -65.42 31.79 52.99
CA LEU A 591 -64.80 32.54 51.93
C LEU A 591 -65.59 32.28 50.62
N ASP A 592 -66.20 33.32 50.05
CA ASP A 592 -66.74 33.29 48.71
C ASP A 592 -65.78 33.92 47.67
N VAL A 593 -66.12 33.81 46.38
CA VAL A 593 -65.28 34.36 45.28
C VAL A 593 -65.09 35.89 45.41
N THR A 594 -66.14 36.62 45.91
CA THR A 594 -66.14 38.08 46.09
C THR A 594 -65.15 38.50 47.17
N ARG A 595 -65.25 37.84 48.33
CA ARG A 595 -64.35 38.09 49.47
C ARG A 595 -62.91 37.68 49.15
N PHE A 596 -62.73 36.58 48.42
CA PHE A 596 -61.39 36.18 47.97
C PHE A 596 -60.74 37.23 47.00
N LYS A 597 -61.54 37.80 46.06
CA LYS A 597 -61.11 38.91 45.23
C LYS A 597 -60.69 40.16 45.98
N LEU A 598 -61.48 40.53 47.02
CA LEU A 598 -61.18 41.65 47.89
C LEU A 598 -59.85 41.44 48.68
N LEU A 599 -59.65 40.22 49.18
CA LEU A 599 -58.42 39.85 49.88
C LEU A 599 -57.15 39.79 49.05
N THR A 600 -57.33 39.34 47.82
CA THR A 600 -56.15 39.12 46.95
C THR A 600 -55.94 40.21 45.90
N GLY A 601 -56.94 41.07 45.63
CA GLY A 601 -56.88 42.07 44.56
C GLY A 601 -57.01 41.50 43.16
N LEU A 602 -57.32 40.20 43.02
CA LEU A 602 -57.26 39.48 41.74
C LEU A 602 -58.62 39.58 41.00
N SER A 603 -58.54 39.54 39.67
CA SER A 603 -59.71 39.34 38.81
C SER A 603 -60.29 37.92 38.93
N ARG A 604 -61.55 37.73 38.49
CA ARG A 604 -62.22 36.43 38.49
C ARG A 604 -61.42 35.32 37.76
N LYS A 605 -60.67 35.68 36.71
CA LYS A 605 -59.86 34.77 35.94
C LYS A 605 -58.80 34.06 36.78
N TYR A 606 -58.23 34.73 37.75
CA TYR A 606 -57.17 34.17 38.63
C TYR A 606 -57.80 33.58 39.91
N ALA A 607 -58.90 34.20 40.42
CA ALA A 607 -59.50 33.83 41.70
C ALA A 607 -60.09 32.41 41.68
N ILE A 608 -60.77 31.99 40.60
CA ILE A 608 -61.40 30.67 40.53
C ILE A 608 -60.35 29.54 40.51
N PRO A 609 -59.33 29.51 39.65
CA PRO A 609 -58.32 28.45 39.69
C PRO A 609 -57.56 28.39 41.01
N LEU A 610 -57.34 29.51 41.67
CA LEU A 610 -56.67 29.55 42.98
C LEU A 610 -57.51 29.00 44.08
N LEU A 611 -58.84 29.26 44.10
CA LEU A 611 -59.77 28.67 45.06
C LEU A 611 -59.88 27.17 44.84
N GLU A 612 -59.89 26.68 43.61
CA GLU A 612 -59.90 25.23 43.31
C GLU A 612 -58.60 24.57 43.74
N TYR A 613 -57.43 25.29 43.59
CA TYR A 613 -56.17 24.82 44.11
C TYR A 613 -56.17 24.70 45.62
N LEU A 614 -56.71 25.71 46.37
CA LEU A 614 -56.78 25.67 47.82
C LEU A 614 -57.73 24.55 48.33
N ASP A 615 -58.81 24.24 47.59
CA ASP A 615 -59.68 23.10 47.88
C ASP A 615 -58.94 21.77 47.69
N ARG A 616 -58.14 21.64 46.60
CA ARG A 616 -57.34 20.44 46.31
C ARG A 616 -56.27 20.22 47.37
N GLU A 617 -55.64 21.32 47.83
CA GLU A 617 -54.62 21.28 48.87
C GLU A 617 -55.16 21.19 50.29
N ARG A 618 -56.50 21.06 50.43
CA ARG A 618 -57.19 20.95 51.72
C ARG A 618 -57.01 22.14 52.67
N VAL A 619 -56.72 23.31 52.09
CA VAL A 619 -56.68 24.58 52.84
C VAL A 619 -58.10 25.14 53.00
N THR A 620 -58.98 24.89 52.01
CA THR A 620 -60.38 25.22 52.03
C THR A 620 -61.23 23.98 51.68
N ARG A 621 -62.47 23.96 52.09
CA ARG A 621 -63.48 22.93 51.75
C ARG A 621 -64.68 23.62 51.14
N LYS A 622 -65.07 23.25 49.94
CA LYS A 622 -66.23 23.80 49.25
C LYS A 622 -67.52 23.34 49.95
N ASP A 623 -68.42 24.29 50.28
CA ASP A 623 -69.74 24.05 50.86
C ASP A 623 -70.75 24.94 50.12
N GLY A 624 -71.44 24.39 49.11
CA GLY A 624 -72.26 25.14 48.18
C GLY A 624 -71.51 26.20 47.38
N ASP A 625 -71.99 27.46 47.48
CA ASP A 625 -71.32 28.61 46.80
C ASP A 625 -70.22 29.24 47.63
N GLN A 626 -70.00 28.77 48.85
CA GLN A 626 -68.98 29.23 49.78
C GLN A 626 -67.89 28.16 50.02
N ARG A 627 -66.76 28.55 50.62
CA ARG A 627 -65.72 27.65 51.07
C ARG A 627 -65.43 27.91 52.55
N LEU A 628 -65.37 26.85 53.32
CA LEU A 628 -64.89 26.92 54.69
C LEU A 628 -63.33 26.80 54.71
N VAL A 629 -62.64 27.73 55.35
CA VAL A 629 -61.22 27.65 55.62
C VAL A 629 -60.94 26.65 56.72
N ILE A 630 -60.14 25.60 56.45
CA ILE A 630 -59.91 24.46 57.33
C ILE A 630 -58.76 24.70 58.27
#